data_3540915987c67b1bee28e12a1e3f2631
#
_entry.id   3540915987c67b1bee28e12a1e3f2631
#
_cell.length_a   1.000
_cell.length_b   1.000
_cell.length_c   1.000
_cell.angle_alpha   90.00
_cell.angle_beta   90.00
_cell.angle_gamma   90.00
#
_symmetry.space_group_name_H-M   'P 1'
#
loop_
_entity.id
_entity.type
_entity.pdbx_description
1 polymer ?
#
loop_
_entity_poly.entity_id
_entity_poly.type
_entity_poly.pdbx_seq_one_letter_code
_entity_poly.pdbx_strand_id
1 'polypeptide(L)'
;MATHPIYQFKAVLSDYKPVIWRRFQVSNDISLARLAYIVLTMFEMEAGHLFAIEVYERENMLRALKAELPGRREEDLLAYCPVNEITRYEISDEENEDPDHELSDPVGERLKYAVNHAGDELCIEYDFGDGWRVDLKLEDVFEDKELPWRELPRVLAGEGFGIIEDCGGPDGLKQLVRSFAKKKGAEYEENREWLGVDDLNLEEFDLEDMNFRVKKIPHIYA
;
A
#
# COMPACT_ATOMS: atom_id res chain seq x y z
N MET A 1 -0.82 5.10 -30.16
CA MET A 1 -1.29 5.31 -28.79
C MET A 1 -0.06 5.42 -27.93
N ALA A 2 0.07 6.43 -27.08
CA ALA A 2 1.18 6.49 -26.13
C ALA A 2 1.00 5.32 -25.14
N THR A 3 1.96 4.44 -25.08
CA THR A 3 1.99 3.37 -24.08
C THR A 3 2.62 3.97 -22.82
N HIS A 4 1.86 3.97 -21.74
CA HIS A 4 2.43 4.33 -20.44
C HIS A 4 3.15 3.10 -19.86
N PRO A 5 4.33 3.28 -19.25
CA PRO A 5 5.00 2.20 -18.55
C PRO A 5 4.10 1.56 -17.48
N ILE A 6 4.28 0.27 -17.32
CA ILE A 6 3.61 -0.54 -16.30
C ILE A 6 4.56 -0.69 -15.13
N TYR A 7 4.05 -0.43 -13.94
CA TYR A 7 4.76 -0.63 -12.68
C TYR A 7 4.25 -1.90 -12.01
N GLN A 8 5.17 -2.79 -11.69
CA GLN A 8 4.88 -3.98 -10.89
C GLN A 8 5.36 -3.78 -9.47
N PHE A 9 4.43 -3.87 -8.52
CA PHE A 9 4.71 -3.75 -7.10
C PHE A 9 4.57 -5.09 -6.38
N LYS A 10 5.34 -5.23 -5.31
CA LYS A 10 5.05 -6.12 -4.20
C LYS A 10 4.65 -5.28 -3.00
N ALA A 11 3.46 -5.52 -2.46
CA ALA A 11 2.94 -4.90 -1.24
C ALA A 11 2.89 -5.94 -0.12
N VAL A 12 3.27 -5.54 1.09
CA VAL A 12 3.34 -6.41 2.28
C VAL A 12 2.71 -5.69 3.46
N LEU A 13 1.77 -6.35 4.15
CA LEU A 13 1.22 -5.85 5.41
C LEU A 13 2.30 -5.95 6.50
N SER A 14 2.65 -4.81 7.08
CA SER A 14 3.71 -4.70 8.07
C SER A 14 3.25 -5.21 9.44
N ASP A 15 4.19 -5.59 10.28
CA ASP A 15 3.98 -5.96 11.69
C ASP A 15 3.03 -7.14 11.96
N TYR A 16 2.66 -7.91 10.90
CA TYR A 16 1.80 -9.08 11.02
C TYR A 16 2.47 -10.37 10.50
N LYS A 17 2.17 -11.49 11.12
CA LYS A 17 2.60 -12.84 10.73
C LYS A 17 1.45 -13.85 10.93
N PRO A 18 1.26 -14.80 9.98
CA PRO A 18 2.03 -15.02 8.74
C PRO A 18 1.95 -13.84 7.78
N VAL A 19 2.91 -13.73 6.86
CA VAL A 19 3.02 -12.57 5.95
C VAL A 19 1.81 -12.52 5.03
N ILE A 20 1.11 -11.40 5.03
CA ILE A 20 0.05 -11.07 4.08
C ILE A 20 0.65 -10.16 3.02
N TRP A 21 0.55 -10.54 1.75
CA TRP A 21 1.19 -9.80 0.67
C TRP A 21 0.42 -9.89 -0.65
N ARG A 22 0.67 -8.92 -1.54
CA ARG A 22 0.14 -8.86 -2.91
C ARG A 22 1.24 -8.48 -3.88
N ARG A 23 1.20 -9.07 -5.10
CA ARG A 23 1.95 -8.60 -6.27
C ARG A 23 0.97 -8.15 -7.32
N PHE A 24 1.12 -6.93 -7.80
CA PHE A 24 0.16 -6.33 -8.70
C PHE A 24 0.82 -5.38 -9.70
N GLN A 25 0.09 -5.03 -10.74
CA GLN A 25 0.53 -4.13 -11.78
C GLN A 25 -0.45 -2.98 -11.96
N VAL A 26 0.10 -1.78 -12.17
CA VAL A 26 -0.65 -0.55 -12.43
C VAL A 26 0.01 0.26 -13.54
N SER A 27 -0.72 1.18 -14.15
CA SER A 27 -0.10 2.22 -14.99
C SER A 27 0.68 3.19 -14.11
N ASN A 28 1.85 3.64 -14.58
CA ASN A 28 2.65 4.65 -13.88
C ASN A 28 1.98 6.03 -13.84
N ASP A 29 0.93 6.23 -14.62
CA ASP A 29 0.24 7.53 -14.78
C ASP A 29 -1.01 7.67 -13.91
N ILE A 30 -1.24 6.76 -12.97
CA ILE A 30 -2.28 6.90 -11.95
C ILE A 30 -1.86 7.90 -10.88
N SER A 31 -2.83 8.50 -10.16
CA SER A 31 -2.54 9.32 -8.99
C SER A 31 -2.08 8.44 -7.79
N LEU A 32 -1.39 9.05 -6.84
CA LEU A 32 -1.05 8.38 -5.59
C LEU A 32 -2.29 7.98 -4.80
N ALA A 33 -3.34 8.84 -4.78
CA ALA A 33 -4.60 8.48 -4.15
C ALA A 33 -5.21 7.21 -4.76
N ARG A 34 -5.20 7.09 -6.11
CA ARG A 34 -5.69 5.87 -6.76
C ARG A 34 -4.88 4.64 -6.40
N LEU A 35 -3.54 4.76 -6.32
CA LEU A 35 -2.69 3.67 -5.82
C LEU A 35 -3.11 3.26 -4.42
N ALA A 36 -3.34 4.22 -3.51
CA ALA A 36 -3.77 3.93 -2.15
C ALA A 36 -5.09 3.14 -2.14
N TYR A 37 -6.13 3.58 -2.85
CA TYR A 37 -7.40 2.85 -2.90
C TYR A 37 -7.27 1.43 -3.49
N ILE A 38 -6.36 1.22 -4.47
CA ILE A 38 -6.06 -0.12 -4.98
C ILE A 38 -5.47 -0.99 -3.87
N VAL A 39 -4.51 -0.44 -3.10
CA VAL A 39 -3.86 -1.16 -2.00
C VAL A 39 -4.85 -1.42 -0.86
N LEU A 40 -5.61 -0.41 -0.44
CA LEU A 40 -6.63 -0.57 0.61
C LEU A 40 -7.60 -1.71 0.25
N THR A 41 -8.11 -1.72 -0.99
CA THR A 41 -8.99 -2.80 -1.49
C THR A 41 -8.33 -4.17 -1.41
N MET A 42 -7.03 -4.26 -1.76
CA MET A 42 -6.30 -5.53 -1.75
C MET A 42 -6.03 -6.09 -0.36
N PHE A 43 -6.06 -5.25 0.67
CA PHE A 43 -5.83 -5.66 2.07
C PHE A 43 -7.09 -5.65 2.93
N GLU A 44 -8.28 -5.64 2.30
CA GLU A 44 -9.60 -5.64 2.96
C GLU A 44 -9.85 -4.41 3.84
N MET A 45 -9.22 -3.29 3.52
CA MET A 45 -9.42 -2.00 4.16
C MET A 45 -10.62 -1.30 3.50
N GLU A 46 -11.64 -0.92 4.25
CA GLU A 46 -12.91 -0.38 3.74
C GLU A 46 -12.83 1.09 3.30
N ALA A 47 -11.67 1.73 3.50
CA ALA A 47 -11.44 3.15 3.23
C ALA A 47 -12.39 4.08 4.02
N GLY A 48 -12.84 3.64 5.21
CA GLY A 48 -13.64 4.42 6.15
C GLY A 48 -12.82 5.37 7.02
N HIS A 49 -11.50 5.18 7.07
CA HIS A 49 -10.56 5.98 7.84
C HIS A 49 -9.60 6.75 6.93
N LEU A 50 -8.87 7.71 7.51
CA LEU A 50 -7.84 8.46 6.81
C LEU A 50 -6.65 7.56 6.45
N PHE A 51 -5.95 7.95 5.38
CA PHE A 51 -4.72 7.31 4.97
C PHE A 51 -3.66 8.36 4.58
N ALA A 52 -2.41 7.95 4.66
CA ALA A 52 -1.28 8.70 4.15
C ALA A 52 -0.37 7.82 3.30
N ILE A 53 0.38 8.45 2.40
CA ILE A 53 1.38 7.80 1.59
C ILE A 53 2.73 8.44 1.93
N GLU A 54 3.70 7.63 2.33
CA GLU A 54 5.06 8.06 2.61
C GLU A 54 5.99 7.56 1.51
N VAL A 55 6.64 8.48 0.81
CA VAL A 55 7.64 8.17 -0.21
C VAL A 55 9.03 8.38 0.38
N TYR A 56 9.88 7.37 0.37
CA TYR A 56 11.24 7.40 0.90
C TYR A 56 12.22 8.01 -0.11
N GLU A 57 12.06 9.31 -0.38
CA GLU A 57 12.76 9.99 -1.48
C GLU A 57 14.27 9.87 -1.41
N ARG A 58 14.85 10.12 -0.22
CA ARG A 58 16.30 10.04 -0.03
C ARG A 58 16.84 8.64 -0.26
N GLU A 59 16.16 7.63 0.28
CA GLU A 59 16.59 6.24 0.12
C GLU A 59 16.46 5.77 -1.33
N ASN A 60 15.36 6.12 -2.00
CA ASN A 60 15.12 5.83 -3.40
C ASN A 60 16.20 6.51 -4.28
N MET A 61 16.48 7.79 -4.07
CA MET A 61 17.52 8.51 -4.81
C MET A 61 18.91 7.93 -4.54
N LEU A 62 19.25 7.62 -3.29
CA LEU A 62 20.53 6.99 -2.96
C LEU A 62 20.69 5.64 -3.62
N ARG A 63 19.64 4.84 -3.69
CA ARG A 63 19.64 3.54 -4.38
C ARG A 63 19.94 3.72 -5.87
N ALA A 64 19.25 4.66 -6.54
CA ALA A 64 19.47 4.98 -7.93
C ALA A 64 20.90 5.47 -8.18
N LEU A 65 21.40 6.41 -7.38
CA LEU A 65 22.77 6.93 -7.49
C LEU A 65 23.85 5.85 -7.25
N LYS A 66 23.64 4.94 -6.31
CA LYS A 66 24.57 3.81 -6.08
C LYS A 66 24.63 2.87 -7.29
N ALA A 67 23.51 2.68 -7.98
CA ALA A 67 23.47 1.87 -9.20
C ALA A 67 24.21 2.55 -10.37
N GLU A 68 24.06 3.86 -10.52
CA GLU A 68 24.69 4.65 -11.59
C GLU A 68 26.18 4.93 -11.33
N LEU A 69 26.58 5.10 -10.08
CA LEU A 69 27.92 5.50 -9.63
C LEU A 69 28.54 4.46 -8.69
N PRO A 70 28.77 3.23 -9.16
CA PRO A 70 29.28 2.16 -8.31
C PRO A 70 30.68 2.51 -7.75
N GLY A 71 30.85 2.24 -6.45
CA GLY A 71 32.10 2.50 -5.73
C GLY A 71 32.26 3.90 -5.14
N ARG A 72 31.28 4.80 -5.31
CA ARG A 72 31.24 6.06 -4.55
C ARG A 72 30.80 5.80 -3.11
N ARG A 73 31.37 6.58 -2.17
CA ARG A 73 30.95 6.51 -0.76
C ARG A 73 29.58 7.14 -0.61
N GLU A 74 28.79 6.61 0.29
CA GLU A 74 27.44 7.10 0.58
C GLU A 74 27.41 8.57 0.98
N GLU A 75 28.40 9.01 1.81
CA GLU A 75 28.56 10.39 2.22
C GLU A 75 28.71 11.36 1.04
N ASP A 76 29.45 10.93 -0.01
CA ASP A 76 29.64 11.72 -1.21
C ASP A 76 28.35 11.78 -2.04
N LEU A 77 27.55 10.71 -2.07
CA LEU A 77 26.27 10.64 -2.77
C LEU A 77 25.20 11.47 -2.05
N LEU A 78 25.17 11.46 -0.74
CA LEU A 78 24.23 12.27 0.08
C LEU A 78 24.37 13.77 -0.19
N ALA A 79 25.58 14.25 -0.50
CA ALA A 79 25.79 15.64 -0.87
C ALA A 79 25.07 16.05 -2.17
N TYR A 80 24.69 15.10 -3.01
CA TYR A 80 23.92 15.29 -4.24
C TYR A 80 22.41 15.02 -4.07
N CYS A 81 21.94 14.68 -2.86
CA CYS A 81 20.55 14.39 -2.55
C CYS A 81 19.89 15.55 -1.79
N PRO A 82 19.58 16.68 -2.46
CA PRO A 82 18.91 17.81 -1.81
C PRO A 82 17.38 17.58 -1.68
N VAL A 83 16.97 16.35 -1.43
CA VAL A 83 15.58 15.94 -1.30
C VAL A 83 15.22 15.68 0.15
N ASN A 84 13.96 15.72 0.46
CA ASN A 84 13.43 15.35 1.76
C ASN A 84 13.80 13.89 2.08
N GLU A 85 13.86 13.56 3.36
CA GLU A 85 14.05 12.17 3.78
C GLU A 85 12.84 11.34 3.40
N ILE A 86 11.65 11.86 3.75
CA ILE A 86 10.34 11.30 3.43
C ILE A 86 9.44 12.44 2.97
N THR A 87 8.68 12.21 1.90
CA THR A 87 7.57 13.08 1.51
C THR A 87 6.27 12.38 1.85
N ARG A 88 5.41 13.05 2.64
CA ARG A 88 4.11 12.56 3.08
C ARG A 88 3.00 13.21 2.27
N TYR A 89 2.15 12.38 1.71
CA TYR A 89 0.94 12.76 0.98
C TYR A 89 -0.28 12.31 1.78
N GLU A 90 -1.18 13.25 2.06
CA GLU A 90 -2.38 12.98 2.84
C GLU A 90 -3.54 13.82 2.29
N ILE A 91 -4.75 13.27 2.33
CA ILE A 91 -5.94 14.05 2.00
C ILE A 91 -6.20 14.97 3.20
N SER A 92 -6.01 16.27 3.02
CA SER A 92 -6.33 17.26 4.06
C SER A 92 -7.83 17.51 4.07
N ASP A 93 -8.44 17.49 5.25
CA ASP A 93 -9.71 18.16 5.48
C ASP A 93 -9.42 19.66 5.69
N GLU A 94 -10.13 20.52 4.96
CA GLU A 94 -9.97 22.00 5.04
C GLU A 94 -10.07 22.55 6.49
N GLU A 95 -10.63 21.75 7.43
CA GLU A 95 -10.78 22.13 8.83
C GLU A 95 -9.55 21.84 9.71
N ASN A 96 -8.58 21.05 9.24
CA ASN A 96 -7.43 20.55 10.02
C ASN A 96 -6.07 20.83 9.35
N GLU A 97 -5.96 21.87 8.51
CA GLU A 97 -4.67 22.27 7.97
C GLU A 97 -3.75 22.77 9.12
N ASP A 98 -2.73 21.99 9.43
CA ASP A 98 -1.63 22.43 10.28
C ASP A 98 -0.71 23.30 9.43
N PRO A 99 -0.64 24.63 9.70
CA PRO A 99 0.17 25.55 8.90
C PRO A 99 1.68 25.25 8.96
N ASP A 100 2.12 24.41 9.90
CA ASP A 100 3.52 24.01 10.06
C ASP A 100 3.86 22.69 9.34
N HIS A 101 2.85 21.99 8.78
CA HIS A 101 3.04 20.78 8.00
C HIS A 101 2.53 20.98 6.57
N GLU A 102 3.46 21.09 5.63
CA GLU A 102 3.15 21.13 4.19
C GLU A 102 2.75 19.72 3.73
N LEU A 103 1.43 19.41 3.83
CA LEU A 103 0.89 18.17 3.33
C LEU A 103 0.76 18.26 1.80
N SER A 104 1.26 17.27 1.12
CA SER A 104 1.13 17.17 -0.33
C SER A 104 -0.15 16.40 -0.70
N ASP A 105 -0.87 16.88 -1.72
CA ASP A 105 -2.13 16.28 -2.18
C ASP A 105 -1.87 15.01 -3.01
N PRO A 106 -2.31 13.82 -2.55
CA PRO A 106 -2.13 12.57 -3.28
C PRO A 106 -3.02 12.45 -4.53
N VAL A 107 -4.06 13.30 -4.67
CA VAL A 107 -4.95 13.31 -5.84
C VAL A 107 -4.27 13.98 -7.03
N GLY A 108 -3.57 15.09 -6.78
CA GLY A 108 -2.83 15.84 -7.81
C GLY A 108 -1.53 15.19 -8.24
N GLU A 109 -0.91 14.39 -7.36
CA GLU A 109 0.41 13.80 -7.60
C GLU A 109 0.32 12.48 -8.38
N ARG A 110 1.18 12.34 -9.41
CA ARG A 110 1.25 11.12 -10.23
C ARG A 110 2.32 10.16 -9.73
N LEU A 111 1.99 8.88 -9.70
CA LEU A 111 2.87 7.80 -9.25
C LEU A 111 4.27 7.85 -9.89
N LYS A 112 4.36 8.16 -11.18
CA LYS A 112 5.63 8.26 -11.94
C LYS A 112 6.58 9.36 -11.45
N TYR A 113 6.08 10.35 -10.69
CA TYR A 113 6.92 11.40 -10.10
C TYR A 113 7.38 11.05 -8.69
N ALA A 114 6.61 10.21 -7.99
CA ALA A 114 6.95 9.75 -6.65
C ALA A 114 7.97 8.59 -6.65
N VAL A 115 7.79 7.63 -7.56
CA VAL A 115 8.69 6.46 -7.73
C VAL A 115 8.81 6.12 -9.21
N ASN A 116 10.02 5.73 -9.67
CA ASN A 116 10.24 5.48 -11.10
C ASN A 116 11.35 4.46 -11.42
N HIS A 117 12.05 3.93 -10.44
CA HIS A 117 13.08 2.92 -10.62
C HIS A 117 12.75 1.63 -9.88
N ALA A 118 13.05 0.50 -10.48
CA ALA A 118 12.97 -0.79 -9.79
C ALA A 118 13.80 -0.75 -8.50
N GLY A 119 13.17 -1.13 -7.40
CA GLY A 119 13.73 -1.02 -6.06
C GLY A 119 13.19 0.16 -5.26
N ASP A 120 12.54 1.16 -5.86
CA ASP A 120 11.94 2.25 -5.12
C ASP A 120 10.86 1.74 -4.16
N GLU A 121 10.78 2.39 -3.02
CA GLU A 121 9.90 2.00 -1.92
C GLU A 121 9.03 3.17 -1.46
N LEU A 122 7.83 2.86 -1.06
CA LEU A 122 6.87 3.74 -0.41
C LEU A 122 6.03 2.96 0.58
N CYS A 123 5.34 3.64 1.48
CA CYS A 123 4.43 3.03 2.44
C CYS A 123 3.06 3.69 2.37
N ILE A 124 2.01 2.91 2.61
CA ILE A 124 0.66 3.41 2.85
C ILE A 124 0.32 3.14 4.30
N GLU A 125 0.02 4.20 5.05
CA GLU A 125 -0.55 4.14 6.38
C GLU A 125 -2.07 4.30 6.27
N TYR A 126 -2.81 3.51 7.01
CA TYR A 126 -4.26 3.53 7.04
C TYR A 126 -4.75 3.42 8.47
N ASP A 127 -5.78 4.17 8.80
CA ASP A 127 -6.33 4.29 10.16
C ASP A 127 -5.22 4.60 11.19
N PHE A 128 -4.95 5.88 11.39
CA PHE A 128 -3.86 6.33 12.29
C PHE A 128 -4.08 5.92 13.76
N GLY A 129 -5.32 5.54 14.14
CA GLY A 129 -5.65 4.98 15.45
C GLY A 129 -5.17 3.54 15.59
N ASP A 130 -5.47 2.71 14.60
CA ASP A 130 -5.07 1.29 14.54
C ASP A 130 -3.64 1.11 13.99
N GLY A 131 -3.13 2.08 13.23
CA GLY A 131 -1.75 2.14 12.77
C GLY A 131 -1.40 1.07 11.72
N TRP A 132 -2.32 0.76 10.80
CA TRP A 132 -2.04 -0.16 9.71
C TRP A 132 -1.01 0.40 8.73
N ARG A 133 -0.04 -0.42 8.35
CA ARG A 133 0.99 -0.08 7.36
C ARG A 133 1.09 -1.15 6.29
N VAL A 134 1.20 -0.70 5.03
CA VAL A 134 1.51 -1.56 3.89
C VAL A 134 2.76 -1.02 3.21
N ASP A 135 3.84 -1.78 3.26
CA ASP A 135 5.09 -1.45 2.58
C ASP A 135 5.03 -1.89 1.12
N LEU A 136 5.31 -0.99 0.19
CA LEU A 136 5.33 -1.25 -1.23
C LEU A 136 6.76 -1.12 -1.79
N LYS A 137 7.13 -2.10 -2.60
CA LYS A 137 8.38 -2.07 -3.38
C LYS A 137 8.07 -2.17 -4.86
N LEU A 138 8.56 -1.22 -5.65
CA LEU A 138 8.53 -1.28 -7.10
C LEU A 138 9.51 -2.36 -7.57
N GLU A 139 8.99 -3.51 -8.01
CA GLU A 139 9.82 -4.65 -8.43
C GLU A 139 10.34 -4.49 -9.86
N ASP A 140 9.50 -3.92 -10.75
CA ASP A 140 9.81 -3.81 -12.17
C ASP A 140 9.08 -2.64 -12.84
N VAL A 141 9.71 -2.09 -13.89
CA VAL A 141 9.19 -1.03 -14.75
C VAL A 141 9.36 -1.45 -16.19
N PHE A 142 8.30 -1.65 -16.93
CA PHE A 142 8.34 -2.16 -18.29
C PHE A 142 7.19 -1.65 -19.16
N GLU A 143 7.31 -1.85 -20.48
CA GLU A 143 6.24 -1.61 -21.43
C GLU A 143 5.72 -2.93 -21.99
N ASP A 144 4.40 -3.07 -22.04
CA ASP A 144 3.73 -4.17 -22.71
C ASP A 144 2.69 -3.61 -23.69
N LYS A 145 3.01 -3.70 -24.99
CA LYS A 145 2.15 -3.18 -26.05
C LYS A 145 0.94 -4.08 -26.33
N GLU A 146 0.97 -5.31 -25.86
CA GLU A 146 -0.11 -6.28 -26.03
C GLU A 146 -1.11 -6.22 -24.89
N LEU A 147 -0.71 -5.70 -23.71
CA LEU A 147 -1.59 -5.55 -22.58
C LEU A 147 -2.47 -4.31 -22.73
N PRO A 148 -3.80 -4.47 -22.88
CA PRO A 148 -4.70 -3.32 -22.93
C PRO A 148 -4.69 -2.59 -21.58
N TRP A 149 -4.65 -1.26 -21.60
CA TRP A 149 -4.70 -0.42 -20.37
C TRP A 149 -5.89 -0.74 -19.45
N ARG A 150 -7.02 -1.18 -20.02
CA ARG A 150 -8.23 -1.60 -19.26
C ARG A 150 -8.02 -2.86 -18.42
N GLU A 151 -6.94 -3.60 -18.65
CA GLU A 151 -6.57 -4.74 -17.80
C GLU A 151 -5.84 -4.34 -16.53
N LEU A 152 -5.46 -3.07 -16.43
CA LEU A 152 -4.87 -2.50 -15.22
C LEU A 152 -5.92 -1.73 -14.39
N PRO A 153 -5.87 -1.78 -13.06
CA PRO A 153 -4.94 -2.56 -12.24
C PRO A 153 -5.21 -4.06 -12.34
N ARG A 154 -4.16 -4.89 -12.16
CA ARG A 154 -4.33 -6.34 -12.06
C ARG A 154 -3.44 -6.92 -10.97
N VAL A 155 -3.99 -7.81 -10.18
CA VAL A 155 -3.28 -8.57 -9.17
C VAL A 155 -2.76 -9.86 -9.80
N LEU A 156 -1.50 -10.18 -9.57
CA LEU A 156 -0.82 -11.34 -10.15
C LEU A 156 -0.74 -12.51 -9.17
N ALA A 157 -0.53 -12.20 -7.88
CA ALA A 157 -0.41 -13.20 -6.81
C ALA A 157 -0.60 -12.54 -5.44
N GLY A 158 -0.87 -13.34 -4.43
CA GLY A 158 -0.96 -12.91 -3.04
C GLY A 158 -1.12 -14.07 -2.08
N GLU A 159 -0.98 -13.79 -0.80
CA GLU A 159 -1.24 -14.70 0.31
C GLU A 159 -1.89 -13.97 1.45
N GLY A 160 -2.77 -14.65 2.17
CA GLY A 160 -3.51 -14.15 3.31
C GLY A 160 -4.68 -13.26 2.94
N PHE A 161 -5.66 -13.13 3.82
CA PHE A 161 -6.90 -12.40 3.59
C PHE A 161 -6.65 -10.88 3.52
N GLY A 162 -6.16 -10.31 4.59
CA GLY A 162 -6.03 -8.87 4.81
C GLY A 162 -6.19 -8.53 6.28
N ILE A 163 -6.82 -7.40 6.55
CA ILE A 163 -7.15 -6.96 7.91
C ILE A 163 -8.60 -7.27 8.27
N ILE A 164 -8.93 -7.07 9.53
CA ILE A 164 -10.29 -6.89 10.04
C ILE A 164 -10.36 -5.46 10.56
N GLU A 165 -11.28 -4.66 10.05
CA GLU A 165 -11.47 -3.28 10.50
C GLU A 165 -11.77 -3.21 12.00
N ASP A 166 -11.37 -2.12 12.64
CA ASP A 166 -11.66 -1.79 14.04
C ASP A 166 -11.18 -2.85 15.05
N CYS A 167 -10.25 -3.73 14.69
CA CYS A 167 -9.79 -4.79 15.59
C CYS A 167 -8.64 -4.37 16.52
N GLY A 168 -8.15 -3.13 16.44
CA GLY A 168 -7.03 -2.60 17.23
C GLY A 168 -5.66 -2.87 16.59
N GLY A 169 -5.60 -2.77 15.26
CA GLY A 169 -4.38 -2.85 14.48
C GLY A 169 -3.73 -4.24 14.43
N PRO A 170 -2.45 -4.34 14.06
CA PRO A 170 -1.76 -5.63 13.91
C PRO A 170 -1.76 -6.49 15.18
N ASP A 171 -1.72 -5.87 16.36
CA ASP A 171 -1.73 -6.60 17.62
C ASP A 171 -3.15 -7.07 17.99
N GLY A 172 -4.17 -6.26 17.72
CA GLY A 172 -5.56 -6.65 17.86
C GLY A 172 -5.92 -7.82 16.94
N LEU A 173 -5.47 -7.78 15.67
CA LEU A 173 -5.66 -8.89 14.73
C LEU A 173 -5.02 -10.19 15.24
N LYS A 174 -3.80 -10.12 15.83
CA LYS A 174 -3.15 -11.29 16.45
C LYS A 174 -3.96 -11.84 17.63
N GLN A 175 -4.56 -10.96 18.45
CA GLN A 175 -5.41 -11.37 19.57
C GLN A 175 -6.70 -12.02 19.05
N LEU A 176 -7.33 -11.42 18.04
CA LEU A 176 -8.53 -11.93 17.39
C LEU A 176 -8.31 -13.36 16.88
N VAL A 177 -7.25 -13.59 16.10
CA VAL A 177 -6.88 -14.93 15.60
C VAL A 177 -6.66 -15.93 16.75
N ARG A 178 -5.99 -15.51 17.83
CA ARG A 178 -5.79 -16.37 19.00
C ARG A 178 -7.09 -16.73 19.71
N SER A 179 -8.03 -15.81 19.78
CA SER A 179 -9.35 -16.06 20.40
C SER A 179 -10.13 -17.12 19.61
N PHE A 180 -10.17 -16.98 18.29
CA PHE A 180 -10.83 -17.95 17.39
C PHE A 180 -10.13 -19.32 17.40
N ALA A 181 -8.81 -19.36 17.50
CA ALA A 181 -8.07 -20.62 17.65
C ALA A 181 -8.44 -21.39 18.93
N LYS A 182 -8.78 -20.70 20.02
CA LYS A 182 -9.21 -21.33 21.28
C LYS A 182 -10.62 -21.92 21.23
N LYS A 183 -11.51 -21.34 20.43
CA LYS A 183 -12.95 -21.69 20.28
C LYS A 183 -13.72 -21.79 21.60
N LYS A 184 -13.33 -21.01 22.60
CA LYS A 184 -13.96 -20.96 23.93
C LYS A 184 -13.47 -19.77 24.76
N GLY A 185 -14.31 -19.37 25.74
CA GLY A 185 -14.01 -18.29 26.67
C GLY A 185 -14.70 -16.98 26.27
N ALA A 186 -14.75 -16.02 27.20
CA ALA A 186 -15.48 -14.77 27.01
C ALA A 186 -15.00 -14.02 25.78
N GLU A 187 -13.70 -13.88 25.61
CA GLU A 187 -13.06 -13.22 24.45
C GLU A 187 -13.49 -13.83 23.09
N TYR A 188 -13.57 -15.16 23.00
CA TYR A 188 -14.07 -15.84 21.80
C TYR A 188 -15.56 -15.55 21.55
N GLU A 189 -16.41 -15.62 22.59
CA GLU A 189 -17.84 -15.38 22.44
C GLU A 189 -18.12 -13.92 22.05
N GLU A 190 -17.41 -12.95 22.64
CA GLU A 190 -17.50 -11.52 22.29
C GLU A 190 -17.09 -11.28 20.84
N ASN A 191 -15.94 -11.79 20.41
CA ASN A 191 -15.44 -11.62 19.04
C ASN A 191 -16.31 -12.33 18.02
N ARG A 192 -16.85 -13.51 18.37
CA ARG A 192 -17.77 -14.25 17.53
C ARG A 192 -19.10 -13.50 17.33
N GLU A 193 -19.63 -12.89 18.40
CA GLU A 193 -20.84 -12.05 18.33
C GLU A 193 -20.58 -10.79 17.50
N TRP A 194 -19.43 -10.14 17.70
CA TRP A 194 -19.04 -8.95 16.97
C TRP A 194 -18.89 -9.19 15.47
N LEU A 195 -18.17 -10.23 15.06
CA LEU A 195 -17.93 -10.55 13.65
C LEU A 195 -19.08 -11.33 13.00
N GLY A 196 -19.95 -11.95 13.79
CA GLY A 196 -21.04 -12.79 13.27
C GLY A 196 -20.58 -14.09 12.61
N VAL A 197 -19.36 -14.59 12.94
CA VAL A 197 -18.78 -15.81 12.37
C VAL A 197 -18.34 -16.78 13.47
N ASP A 198 -18.43 -18.09 13.19
CA ASP A 198 -17.98 -19.13 14.13
C ASP A 198 -16.49 -19.48 13.98
N ASP A 199 -15.91 -19.20 12.81
CA ASP A 199 -14.51 -19.43 12.48
C ASP A 199 -13.93 -18.24 11.74
N LEU A 200 -12.66 -17.95 11.99
CA LEU A 200 -11.90 -16.90 11.30
C LEU A 200 -10.77 -17.52 10.49
N ASN A 201 -10.83 -17.36 9.17
CA ASN A 201 -9.77 -17.80 8.26
C ASN A 201 -9.13 -16.60 7.57
N LEU A 202 -7.90 -16.27 7.98
CA LEU A 202 -7.10 -15.21 7.38
C LEU A 202 -6.03 -15.73 6.40
N GLU A 203 -6.05 -17.00 6.06
CA GLU A 203 -5.13 -17.60 5.08
C GLU A 203 -5.68 -17.55 3.65
N GLU A 204 -6.99 -17.37 3.51
CA GLU A 204 -7.67 -17.41 2.21
C GLU A 204 -7.37 -16.15 1.39
N PHE A 205 -7.03 -16.35 0.12
CA PHE A 205 -6.85 -15.29 -0.87
C PHE A 205 -7.45 -15.72 -2.20
N ASP A 206 -8.49 -15.04 -2.63
CA ASP A 206 -9.14 -15.27 -3.93
C ASP A 206 -8.62 -14.25 -4.96
N LEU A 207 -7.78 -14.75 -5.87
CA LEU A 207 -7.17 -13.92 -6.92
C LEU A 207 -8.19 -13.40 -7.94
N GLU A 208 -9.23 -14.19 -8.26
CA GLU A 208 -10.25 -13.83 -9.25
C GLU A 208 -11.17 -12.74 -8.69
N ASP A 209 -11.66 -12.91 -7.47
CA ASP A 209 -12.47 -11.90 -6.77
C ASP A 209 -11.67 -10.61 -6.57
N MET A 210 -10.41 -10.71 -6.16
CA MET A 210 -9.55 -9.54 -5.98
C MET A 210 -9.40 -8.75 -7.28
N ASN A 211 -9.15 -9.41 -8.41
CA ASN A 211 -9.08 -8.76 -9.72
C ASN A 211 -10.41 -8.14 -10.15
N PHE A 212 -11.52 -8.73 -9.77
CA PHE A 212 -12.83 -8.15 -10.02
C PHE A 212 -13.06 -6.88 -9.20
N ARG A 213 -12.66 -6.87 -7.93
CA ARG A 213 -12.84 -5.72 -7.02
C ARG A 213 -11.96 -4.53 -7.38
N VAL A 214 -10.65 -4.73 -7.62
CA VAL A 214 -9.74 -3.63 -7.96
C VAL A 214 -10.10 -2.93 -9.26
N LYS A 215 -10.74 -3.61 -10.20
CA LYS A 215 -11.23 -3.02 -11.46
C LYS A 215 -12.47 -2.13 -11.27
N LYS A 216 -13.15 -2.25 -10.13
CA LYS A 216 -14.34 -1.44 -9.81
C LYS A 216 -14.03 -0.14 -9.09
N ILE A 217 -12.79 0.07 -8.67
CA ILE A 217 -12.37 1.30 -8.01
C ILE A 217 -12.66 2.50 -8.93
N PRO A 218 -13.41 3.51 -8.47
CA PRO A 218 -13.79 4.64 -9.30
C PRO A 218 -12.59 5.38 -9.88
N HIS A 219 -12.75 5.91 -11.10
CA HIS A 219 -11.73 6.72 -11.77
C HIS A 219 -11.67 8.19 -11.29
N ILE A 220 -12.47 8.57 -10.29
CA ILE A 220 -12.50 9.94 -9.76
C ILE A 220 -11.16 10.41 -9.16
N TYR A 221 -10.27 9.48 -8.86
CA TYR A 221 -8.91 9.74 -8.37
C TYR A 221 -7.84 9.50 -9.47
N ALA A 222 -8.22 9.42 -10.74
CA ALA A 222 -7.32 9.14 -11.85
C ALA A 222 -6.69 10.41 -12.45
#